data_55183aaed1812c939a6f4c96959daa57
#
_entry.id   55183aaed1812c939a6f4c96959daa57
#
_cell.length_a   1.000
_cell.length_b   1.000
_cell.length_c   1.000
_cell.angle_alpha   90.00
_cell.angle_beta   90.00
_cell.angle_gamma   90.00
#
_symmetry.space_group_name_H-M   'P 1'
#
loop_
_entity.id
_entity.type
_entity.pdbx_description
1 polymer ?
#
loop_
_entity_poly.entity_id
_entity_poly.type
_entity_poly.pdbx_seq_one_letter_code
_entity_poly.pdbx_strand_id
1 'polypeptide(L)'
;LTIVAARLRAIFVSAIILAITPQFAMAAGAFAVGKCGAYGQAFDFPAQDAATAAAKRQCEGDCTTVTMNRACAALAVDMKNPCGAHGYAVAPKISSSLNEATRKCYEFGGKECVIRAWACDARG
;
A
#
# COMPACT_ATOMS: atom_id res chain seq x y z
N LEU A 1 -52.18 -6.15 58.49
CA LEU A 1 -50.87 -6.75 58.21
C LEU A 1 -50.52 -6.59 56.76
N THR A 2 -49.78 -5.51 56.48
CA THR A 2 -49.28 -5.30 55.12
C THR A 2 -47.97 -6.05 54.97
N ILE A 3 -48.01 -7.07 54.12
CA ILE A 3 -46.78 -7.74 53.71
C ILE A 3 -46.12 -6.86 52.64
N VAL A 4 -45.07 -6.17 53.04
CA VAL A 4 -44.24 -5.46 52.11
C VAL A 4 -43.43 -6.51 51.34
N ALA A 5 -43.89 -6.84 50.15
CA ALA A 5 -43.09 -7.64 49.24
C ALA A 5 -41.92 -6.77 48.75
N ALA A 6 -40.76 -7.01 49.33
CA ALA A 6 -39.55 -6.44 48.81
C ALA A 6 -39.35 -6.96 47.37
N ARG A 7 -39.66 -6.16 46.39
CA ARG A 7 -39.29 -6.48 45.02
C ARG A 7 -37.76 -6.29 44.89
N LEU A 8 -37.05 -7.38 44.99
CA LEU A 8 -35.69 -7.42 44.56
C LEU A 8 -35.69 -7.10 43.03
N ARG A 9 -35.37 -5.91 42.70
CA ARG A 9 -35.03 -5.57 41.31
C ARG A 9 -33.63 -6.14 41.09
N ALA A 10 -33.57 -7.31 40.50
CA ALA A 10 -32.33 -7.79 39.94
C ALA A 10 -31.91 -6.81 38.82
N ILE A 11 -30.95 -5.96 39.14
CA ILE A 11 -30.31 -5.13 38.13
C ILE A 11 -29.42 -6.10 37.33
N PHE A 12 -29.90 -6.56 36.19
CA PHE A 12 -29.05 -7.21 35.20
C PHE A 12 -28.14 -6.12 34.64
N VAL A 13 -26.97 -6.00 35.21
CA VAL A 13 -25.88 -5.28 34.57
C VAL A 13 -25.45 -6.15 33.41
N SER A 14 -26.02 -5.89 32.24
CA SER A 14 -25.50 -6.44 31.01
C SER A 14 -24.11 -5.83 30.81
N ALA A 15 -23.10 -6.55 31.23
CA ALA A 15 -21.74 -6.24 30.84
C ALA A 15 -21.65 -6.41 29.33
N ILE A 16 -21.74 -5.30 28.59
CA ILE A 16 -21.44 -5.29 27.17
C ILE A 16 -19.91 -5.50 27.12
N ILE A 17 -19.51 -6.76 26.97
CA ILE A 17 -18.13 -7.08 26.63
C ILE A 17 -17.98 -6.61 25.18
N LEU A 18 -17.47 -5.39 25.01
CA LEU A 18 -16.90 -4.98 23.73
C LEU A 18 -15.74 -5.94 23.48
N ALA A 19 -15.99 -6.96 22.67
CA ALA A 19 -14.91 -7.75 22.13
C ALA A 19 -14.12 -6.81 21.21
N ILE A 20 -13.07 -6.21 21.77
CA ILE A 20 -12.06 -5.54 20.96
C ILE A 20 -11.34 -6.69 20.24
N THR A 21 -11.82 -7.05 19.04
CA THR A 21 -11.03 -7.85 18.13
C THR A 21 -9.81 -7.02 17.78
N PRO A 22 -8.58 -7.53 18.04
CA PRO A 22 -7.41 -6.84 17.55
C PRO A 22 -7.54 -6.76 16.03
N GLN A 23 -7.84 -5.58 15.54
CA GLN A 23 -7.73 -5.31 14.12
C GLN A 23 -6.23 -5.29 13.84
N PHE A 24 -5.73 -6.42 13.37
CA PHE A 24 -4.47 -6.41 12.65
C PHE A 24 -4.72 -5.51 11.44
N ALA A 25 -4.19 -4.29 11.48
CA ALA A 25 -4.11 -3.45 10.31
C ALA A 25 -3.24 -4.22 9.30
N MET A 26 -3.91 -5.04 8.46
CA MET A 26 -3.25 -5.68 7.33
C MET A 26 -3.02 -4.57 6.31
N ALA A 27 -1.86 -3.93 6.41
CA ALA A 27 -1.42 -2.95 5.46
C ALA A 27 -0.92 -3.71 4.23
N ALA A 28 -1.80 -3.85 3.25
CA ALA A 28 -1.47 -4.38 1.95
C ALA A 28 -1.31 -3.24 0.96
N GLY A 29 -0.22 -3.25 0.22
CA GLY A 29 0.07 -2.27 -0.81
C GLY A 29 0.48 -2.93 -2.12
N ALA A 30 0.32 -2.18 -3.20
CA ALA A 30 0.76 -2.56 -4.52
C ALA A 30 1.20 -1.33 -5.32
N PHE A 31 2.15 -1.54 -6.20
CA PHE A 31 2.63 -0.53 -7.12
C PHE A 31 2.56 -1.10 -8.54
N ALA A 32 1.99 -0.36 -9.46
CA ALA A 32 1.87 -0.76 -10.86
C ALA A 32 2.78 0.10 -11.72
N VAL A 33 3.44 -0.53 -12.65
CA VAL A 33 4.37 0.10 -13.60
C VAL A 33 3.97 -0.25 -15.01
N GLY A 34 3.79 0.77 -15.83
CA GLY A 34 3.47 0.64 -17.24
C GLY A 34 4.48 1.34 -18.12
N LYS A 35 4.13 1.49 -19.38
CA LYS A 35 4.96 2.18 -20.38
C LYS A 35 4.86 3.69 -20.24
N CYS A 36 5.89 4.39 -20.71
CA CYS A 36 5.89 5.85 -20.81
C CYS A 36 5.64 6.56 -19.48
N GLY A 37 6.11 5.99 -18.38
CA GLY A 37 5.95 6.57 -17.05
C GLY A 37 4.57 6.35 -16.43
N ALA A 38 3.73 5.50 -17.01
CA ALA A 38 2.46 5.10 -16.42
C ALA A 38 2.70 4.36 -15.10
N TYR A 39 1.93 4.67 -14.07
CA TYR A 39 2.03 4.02 -12.78
C TYR A 39 0.68 4.06 -12.04
N GLY A 40 0.58 3.20 -11.04
CA GLY A 40 -0.50 3.22 -10.07
C GLY A 40 0.01 2.82 -8.71
N GLN A 41 -0.65 3.25 -7.67
CA GLN A 41 -0.24 2.95 -6.31
C GLN A 41 -1.44 2.76 -5.40
N ALA A 42 -1.35 1.79 -4.51
CA ALA A 42 -2.33 1.54 -3.47
C ALA A 42 -1.60 1.14 -2.20
N PHE A 43 -2.02 1.67 -1.08
CA PHE A 43 -1.42 1.39 0.23
C PHE A 43 -2.50 1.41 1.30
N ASP A 44 -2.21 0.76 2.42
CA ASP A 44 -3.14 0.63 3.56
C ASP A 44 -4.47 -0.04 3.21
N PHE A 45 -4.44 -0.96 2.24
CA PHE A 45 -5.60 -1.77 1.89
C PHE A 45 -5.75 -2.97 2.85
N PRO A 46 -6.99 -3.42 3.10
CA PRO A 46 -7.21 -4.56 4.00
C PRO A 46 -6.80 -5.91 3.39
N ALA A 47 -6.71 -6.00 2.07
CA ALA A 47 -6.35 -7.22 1.35
C ALA A 47 -5.43 -6.93 0.17
N GLN A 48 -4.50 -7.85 -0.08
CA GLN A 48 -3.53 -7.74 -1.17
C GLN A 48 -4.21 -7.69 -2.54
N ASP A 49 -5.24 -8.49 -2.77
CA ASP A 49 -5.97 -8.50 -4.04
C ASP A 49 -6.62 -7.15 -4.35
N ALA A 50 -7.18 -6.51 -3.32
CA ALA A 50 -7.79 -5.19 -3.44
C ALA A 50 -6.74 -4.12 -3.75
N ALA A 51 -5.59 -4.16 -3.09
CA ALA A 51 -4.47 -3.25 -3.34
C ALA A 51 -3.95 -3.39 -4.77
N THR A 52 -3.70 -4.61 -5.21
CA THR A 52 -3.23 -4.92 -6.56
C THR A 52 -4.21 -4.43 -7.62
N ALA A 53 -5.49 -4.69 -7.45
CA ALA A 53 -6.53 -4.22 -8.37
C ALA A 53 -6.61 -2.68 -8.42
N ALA A 54 -6.50 -2.01 -7.27
CA ALA A 54 -6.53 -0.56 -7.18
C ALA A 54 -5.33 0.09 -7.87
N ALA A 55 -4.13 -0.43 -7.66
CA ALA A 55 -2.92 0.05 -8.32
C ALA A 55 -3.02 -0.14 -9.85
N LYS A 56 -3.48 -1.29 -10.28
CA LYS A 56 -3.63 -1.62 -11.70
C LYS A 56 -4.64 -0.73 -12.41
N ARG A 57 -5.77 -0.40 -11.76
CA ARG A 57 -6.77 0.51 -12.32
C ARG A 57 -6.25 1.92 -12.57
N GLN A 58 -5.30 2.39 -11.78
CA GLN A 58 -4.69 3.71 -11.93
C GLN A 58 -3.64 3.76 -13.04
N CYS A 59 -3.11 2.62 -13.42
CA CYS A 59 -2.03 2.51 -14.38
C CYS A 59 -2.59 2.27 -15.79
N GLU A 60 -2.28 3.14 -16.73
CA GLU A 60 -2.76 3.02 -18.11
C GLU A 60 -2.00 1.92 -18.87
N GLY A 61 -2.76 1.12 -19.61
CA GLY A 61 -2.22 0.06 -20.47
C GLY A 61 -1.90 -1.22 -19.72
N ASP A 62 -0.98 -1.99 -20.28
CA ASP A 62 -0.50 -3.23 -19.67
C ASP A 62 0.53 -2.91 -18.60
N CYS A 63 0.13 -3.03 -17.35
CA CYS A 63 0.97 -2.70 -16.22
C CYS A 63 1.37 -3.96 -15.44
N THR A 64 2.64 -3.98 -15.04
CA THR A 64 3.17 -4.98 -14.11
C THR A 64 2.94 -4.49 -12.69
N THR A 65 2.43 -5.35 -11.82
CA THR A 65 2.23 -5.01 -10.42
C THR A 65 3.25 -5.67 -9.52
N VAL A 66 3.70 -4.96 -8.51
CA VAL A 66 4.55 -5.47 -7.43
C VAL A 66 3.90 -5.20 -6.08
N THR A 67 4.11 -6.08 -5.14
CA THR A 67 3.55 -5.93 -3.79
C THR A 67 4.43 -5.04 -2.94
N MET A 68 3.80 -4.23 -2.09
CA MET A 68 4.46 -3.44 -1.06
C MET A 68 3.91 -3.85 0.30
N ASN A 69 4.60 -4.73 0.99
CA ASN A 69 4.26 -5.12 2.36
C ASN A 69 5.28 -4.52 3.31
N ARG A 70 4.90 -3.45 4.01
CA ARG A 70 5.80 -2.67 4.87
C ARG A 70 7.06 -2.26 4.13
N ALA A 71 6.86 -1.79 2.91
CA ALA A 71 7.93 -1.44 2.01
C ALA A 71 7.57 -0.22 1.18
N CYS A 72 8.57 0.32 0.52
CA CYS A 72 8.42 1.42 -0.41
C CYS A 72 8.74 0.95 -1.83
N ALA A 73 7.97 1.41 -2.80
CA ALA A 73 8.24 1.21 -4.21
C ALA A 73 8.60 2.54 -4.87
N ALA A 74 9.43 2.49 -5.89
CA ALA A 74 9.80 3.65 -6.69
C ALA A 74 9.90 3.29 -8.15
N LEU A 75 9.59 4.25 -9.01
CA LEU A 75 9.73 4.19 -10.45
C LEU A 75 10.60 5.35 -10.92
N ALA A 76 11.66 5.03 -11.65
CA ALA A 76 12.49 6.00 -12.35
C ALA A 76 12.31 5.86 -13.86
N VAL A 77 12.24 6.96 -14.56
CA VAL A 77 12.12 7.00 -16.02
C VAL A 77 13.20 7.90 -16.63
N ASP A 78 13.57 7.57 -17.86
CA ASP A 78 14.47 8.42 -18.64
C ASP A 78 13.71 9.62 -19.20
N MET A 79 14.04 10.81 -18.76
CA MET A 79 13.40 12.04 -19.20
C MET A 79 13.67 12.39 -20.66
N LYS A 80 14.75 11.87 -21.24
CA LYS A 80 15.01 12.03 -22.67
C LYS A 80 14.14 11.15 -23.54
N ASN A 81 13.70 10.02 -22.99
CA ASN A 81 12.78 9.12 -23.67
C ASN A 81 11.91 8.39 -22.63
N PRO A 82 10.82 9.02 -22.17
CA PRO A 82 9.97 8.42 -21.12
C PRO A 82 9.35 7.06 -21.50
N CYS A 83 9.24 6.76 -22.78
CA CYS A 83 8.78 5.46 -23.28
C CYS A 83 9.91 4.44 -23.47
N GLY A 84 11.15 4.83 -23.18
CA GLY A 84 12.31 3.96 -23.24
C GLY A 84 12.67 3.34 -21.91
N ALA A 85 13.93 3.52 -21.52
CA ALA A 85 14.44 2.92 -20.30
C ALA A 85 13.71 3.42 -19.04
N HIS A 86 13.41 2.50 -18.16
CA HIS A 86 12.86 2.76 -16.83
C HIS A 86 13.38 1.72 -15.84
N GLY A 87 13.26 2.03 -14.58
CA GLY A 87 13.61 1.11 -13.51
C GLY A 87 12.62 1.25 -12.36
N TYR A 88 12.31 0.16 -11.70
CA TYR A 88 11.51 0.18 -10.50
C TYR A 88 12.07 -0.78 -9.46
N ALA A 89 11.79 -0.48 -8.21
CA ALA A 89 12.28 -1.29 -7.11
C ALA A 89 11.33 -1.20 -5.91
N VAL A 90 11.31 -2.27 -5.13
CA VAL A 90 10.65 -2.33 -3.84
C VAL A 90 11.71 -2.63 -2.80
N ALA A 91 11.73 -1.85 -1.73
CA ALA A 91 12.68 -2.00 -0.63
C ALA A 91 12.03 -1.57 0.69
N PRO A 92 12.51 -2.06 1.83
CA PRO A 92 11.96 -1.68 3.13
C PRO A 92 12.08 -0.18 3.43
N LYS A 93 13.09 0.49 2.87
CA LYS A 93 13.33 1.92 3.06
C LYS A 93 13.15 2.68 1.75
N ILE A 94 12.56 3.87 1.85
CA ILE A 94 12.35 4.74 0.68
C ILE A 94 13.66 5.08 -0.02
N SER A 95 14.71 5.41 0.71
CA SER A 95 16.02 5.73 0.13
C SER A 95 16.58 4.59 -0.72
N SER A 96 16.42 3.36 -0.27
CA SER A 96 16.88 2.17 -1.01
C SER A 96 16.06 1.96 -2.28
N SER A 97 14.74 2.11 -2.22
CA SER A 97 13.90 1.96 -3.41
C SER A 97 14.17 3.03 -4.45
N LEU A 98 14.37 4.28 -4.04
CA LEU A 98 14.71 5.39 -4.94
C LEU A 98 16.05 5.14 -5.64
N ASN A 99 17.07 4.79 -4.88
CA ASN A 99 18.42 4.53 -5.42
C ASN A 99 18.43 3.34 -6.36
N GLU A 100 17.77 2.26 -6.00
CA GLU A 100 17.71 1.05 -6.82
C GLU A 100 16.91 1.26 -8.11
N ALA A 101 15.77 1.92 -8.04
CA ALA A 101 14.98 2.26 -9.22
C ALA A 101 15.78 3.12 -10.21
N THR A 102 16.48 4.14 -9.70
CA THR A 102 17.33 5.02 -10.52
C THR A 102 18.47 4.24 -11.16
N ARG A 103 19.15 3.40 -10.39
CA ARG A 103 20.23 2.55 -10.91
C ARG A 103 19.75 1.63 -12.01
N LYS A 104 18.63 0.97 -11.83
CA LYS A 104 18.05 0.08 -12.86
C LYS A 104 17.68 0.82 -14.14
N CYS A 105 17.16 2.03 -14.03
CA CYS A 105 16.87 2.87 -15.19
C CYS A 105 18.14 3.13 -16.02
N TYR A 106 19.25 3.45 -15.39
CA TYR A 106 20.52 3.64 -16.07
C TYR A 106 21.08 2.32 -16.63
N GLU A 107 20.94 1.23 -15.90
CA GLU A 107 21.37 -0.11 -16.37
C GLU A 107 20.63 -0.53 -17.63
N PHE A 108 19.36 -0.15 -17.78
CA PHE A 108 18.57 -0.40 -18.97
C PHE A 108 18.79 0.60 -20.11
N GLY A 109 19.79 1.46 -20.00
CA GLY A 109 20.18 2.38 -21.04
C GLY A 109 19.63 3.80 -20.90
N GLY A 110 19.05 4.14 -19.76
CA GLY A 110 18.58 5.50 -19.49
C GLY A 110 19.74 6.50 -19.49
N LYS A 111 19.48 7.70 -19.96
CA LYS A 111 20.46 8.79 -20.06
C LYS A 111 20.25 9.87 -19.02
N GLU A 112 19.00 10.09 -18.64
CA GLU A 112 18.60 11.12 -17.69
C GLU A 112 17.46 10.58 -16.82
N CYS A 113 17.80 9.64 -15.95
CA CYS A 113 16.83 8.94 -15.11
C CYS A 113 16.45 9.78 -13.90
N VAL A 114 15.16 10.00 -13.75
CA VAL A 114 14.58 10.72 -12.61
C VAL A 114 13.46 9.89 -11.98
N ILE A 115 13.20 10.11 -10.71
CA ILE A 115 12.08 9.47 -10.02
C ILE A 115 10.78 10.06 -10.53
N ARG A 116 9.95 9.21 -11.09
CA ARG A 116 8.62 9.53 -11.59
C ARG A 116 7.57 9.45 -10.50
N ALA A 117 7.64 8.42 -9.67
CA ALA A 117 6.69 8.16 -8.60
C ALA A 117 7.30 7.26 -7.53
N TRP A 118 6.78 7.37 -6.34
CA TRP A 118 7.10 6.47 -5.23
C TRP A 118 5.92 6.39 -4.26
N ALA A 119 5.83 5.30 -3.55
CA ALA A 119 4.85 5.10 -2.50
C ALA A 119 5.38 4.14 -1.45
N CYS A 120 4.92 4.30 -0.22
CA CYS A 120 5.22 3.39 0.87
C CYS A 120 3.93 2.83 1.44
N ASP A 121 3.95 1.56 1.81
CA ASP A 121 2.89 0.90 2.53
C ASP A 121 3.26 0.78 4.01
N ALA A 122 2.37 1.25 4.87
CA ALA A 122 2.47 1.20 6.33
C ALA A 122 3.90 1.27 6.88
N ARG A 123 4.45 2.45 6.92
CA ARG A 123 5.68 2.75 7.66
C ARG A 123 6.92 1.99 7.16
N GLY A 124 7.07 1.99 5.85
CA GLY A 124 8.35 1.61 5.25
C GLY A 124 9.45 2.57 5.62
#